data_05111a7b12402f30466827403ac30504
#
_entry.id   05111a7b12402f30466827403ac30504
#
_cell.length_a   1.000
_cell.length_b   1.000
_cell.length_c   1.000
_cell.angle_alpha   90.00
_cell.angle_beta   90.00
_cell.angle_gamma   90.00
#
_symmetry.space_group_name_H-M   'P 1'
#
loop_
_entity.id
_entity.type
_entity.pdbx_description
1 polymer ?
#
loop_
_entity_poly.entity_id
_entity_poly.type
_entity_poly.pdbx_seq_one_letter_code
_entity_poly.pdbx_strand_id
1 'polypeptide(L)'
;EDIVDVVNYIFENQVPSLKSMGYSEKTIWSMLKDGAGKSDLQFLIDNKLTNSQTAPFRKVKGYDLKKINDYIAQYNTVKDYNYAVNIVNYPFIVSSNGQTKAKYNIANPDDYLTLVKKGFYLNDYEPKDLVELDSEYVAPTCDHPQLRKVAAEALVKMIKDAKKEGMYLLLNSGYRSYEEQEKIYQETEQKYGGAYAAEYVATPGASEHQTGLGIDMTSQSVVDKQRLVFGDTTEY
;
A
#
# COMPACT_ATOMS: atom_id res chain seq x y z
N GLU A 1 -35.15 -2.13 8.57
CA GLU A 1 -35.30 -2.47 10.02
C GLU A 1 -35.20 -1.14 10.79
N ASP A 2 -36.15 -0.88 11.71
CA ASP A 2 -36.09 0.31 12.56
C ASP A 2 -34.86 0.20 13.49
N ILE A 3 -34.15 1.30 13.72
CA ILE A 3 -32.99 1.35 14.59
C ILE A 3 -33.33 0.87 16.00
N VAL A 4 -34.53 1.22 16.47
CA VAL A 4 -35.02 0.80 17.81
C VAL A 4 -35.16 -0.71 17.90
N ASP A 5 -35.71 -1.35 16.85
CA ASP A 5 -35.88 -2.80 16.79
C ASP A 5 -34.51 -3.53 16.75
N VAL A 6 -33.56 -2.99 16.01
CA VAL A 6 -32.17 -3.53 15.97
C VAL A 6 -31.51 -3.43 17.35
N VAL A 7 -31.64 -2.32 18.02
CA VAL A 7 -31.08 -2.11 19.35
C VAL A 7 -31.71 -3.04 20.36
N ASN A 8 -33.02 -3.13 20.38
CA ASN A 8 -33.75 -4.04 21.28
C ASN A 8 -33.34 -5.49 21.05
N TYR A 9 -33.29 -5.93 19.79
CA TYR A 9 -32.85 -7.27 19.45
C TYR A 9 -31.45 -7.59 19.99
N ILE A 10 -30.50 -6.67 19.81
CA ILE A 10 -29.12 -6.83 20.30
C ILE A 10 -29.14 -7.01 21.83
N PHE A 11 -29.84 -6.13 22.55
CA PHE A 11 -29.88 -6.17 24.01
C PHE A 11 -30.57 -7.41 24.58
N GLU A 12 -31.67 -7.81 23.99
CA GLU A 12 -32.47 -8.94 24.49
C GLU A 12 -31.87 -10.30 24.11
N ASN A 13 -31.26 -10.42 22.94
CA ASN A 13 -30.85 -11.72 22.39
C ASN A 13 -29.34 -11.93 22.35
N GLN A 14 -28.55 -10.89 21.98
CA GLN A 14 -27.13 -11.05 21.75
C GLN A 14 -26.26 -10.70 22.99
N VAL A 15 -26.62 -9.68 23.72
CA VAL A 15 -25.85 -9.26 24.91
C VAL A 15 -25.76 -10.38 25.96
N PRO A 16 -26.84 -11.10 26.34
CA PRO A 16 -26.73 -12.22 27.29
C PRO A 16 -25.77 -13.31 26.82
N SER A 17 -25.85 -13.69 25.54
CA SER A 17 -24.98 -14.69 24.93
C SER A 17 -23.51 -14.25 24.94
N LEU A 18 -23.22 -13.01 24.54
CA LEU A 18 -21.86 -12.47 24.57
C LEU A 18 -21.30 -12.35 26.00
N LYS A 19 -22.14 -11.98 26.98
CA LYS A 19 -21.73 -11.96 28.40
C LYS A 19 -21.33 -13.36 28.87
N SER A 20 -22.05 -14.41 28.49
CA SER A 20 -21.69 -15.79 28.81
C SER A 20 -20.36 -16.22 28.16
N MET A 21 -19.98 -15.58 27.06
CA MET A 21 -18.71 -15.78 26.36
C MET A 21 -17.57 -14.87 26.87
N GLY A 22 -17.78 -14.16 28.00
CA GLY A 22 -16.80 -13.35 28.68
C GLY A 22 -16.68 -11.91 28.20
N TYR A 23 -17.58 -11.42 27.34
CA TYR A 23 -17.60 -10.01 26.96
C TYR A 23 -18.27 -9.16 28.04
N SER A 24 -17.60 -8.09 28.47
CA SER A 24 -18.25 -7.09 29.34
C SER A 24 -19.18 -6.20 28.53
N GLU A 25 -20.18 -5.60 29.17
CA GLU A 25 -21.06 -4.62 28.53
C GLU A 25 -20.24 -3.49 27.91
N LYS A 26 -19.22 -2.98 28.61
CA LYS A 26 -18.32 -1.96 28.11
C LYS A 26 -17.63 -2.40 26.80
N THR A 27 -17.24 -3.66 26.69
CA THR A 27 -16.62 -4.21 25.48
C THR A 27 -17.62 -4.26 24.34
N ILE A 28 -18.85 -4.72 24.59
CA ILE A 28 -19.91 -4.78 23.58
C ILE A 28 -20.23 -3.37 23.07
N TRP A 29 -20.38 -2.41 23.98
CA TRP A 29 -20.59 -1.00 23.61
C TRP A 29 -19.43 -0.42 22.78
N SER A 30 -18.18 -0.76 23.11
CA SER A 30 -17.04 -0.34 22.31
C SER A 30 -17.12 -0.89 20.90
N MET A 31 -17.42 -2.18 20.73
CA MET A 31 -17.56 -2.79 19.40
C MET A 31 -18.66 -2.12 18.58
N LEU A 32 -19.81 -1.81 19.20
CA LEU A 32 -20.92 -1.11 18.53
C LEU A 32 -20.51 0.32 18.10
N LYS A 33 -19.78 1.05 18.94
CA LYS A 33 -19.24 2.37 18.60
C LYS A 33 -18.22 2.33 17.48
N ASP A 34 -17.45 1.25 17.40
CA ASP A 34 -16.45 1.02 16.36
C ASP A 34 -17.09 0.48 15.05
N GLY A 35 -18.43 0.46 14.98
CA GLY A 35 -19.21 0.14 13.78
C GLY A 35 -19.64 -1.31 13.66
N ALA A 36 -19.48 -2.15 14.69
CA ALA A 36 -20.04 -3.48 14.69
C ALA A 36 -21.58 -3.43 14.72
N GLY A 37 -22.23 -4.21 13.88
CA GLY A 37 -23.69 -4.33 13.84
C GLY A 37 -24.19 -5.66 14.37
N LYS A 38 -25.51 -5.85 14.32
CA LYS A 38 -26.21 -7.07 14.70
C LYS A 38 -25.59 -8.35 14.08
N SER A 39 -25.25 -8.29 12.79
CA SER A 39 -24.62 -9.42 12.07
C SER A 39 -23.22 -9.76 12.60
N ASP A 40 -22.45 -8.76 12.98
CA ASP A 40 -21.08 -8.93 13.48
C ASP A 40 -21.09 -9.56 14.89
N LEU A 41 -22.03 -9.13 15.75
CA LEU A 41 -22.22 -9.73 17.06
C LEU A 41 -22.75 -11.16 16.95
N GLN A 42 -23.66 -11.42 16.01
CA GLN A 42 -24.17 -12.76 15.74
C GLN A 42 -23.05 -13.69 15.27
N PHE A 43 -22.17 -13.19 14.40
CA PHE A 43 -21.01 -13.93 13.93
C PHE A 43 -20.10 -14.41 15.08
N LEU A 44 -19.86 -13.57 16.11
CA LEU A 44 -19.11 -13.99 17.30
C LEU A 44 -19.81 -15.13 18.05
N ILE A 45 -21.13 -15.06 18.19
CA ILE A 45 -21.95 -16.05 18.88
C ILE A 45 -21.93 -17.39 18.12
N ASP A 46 -22.21 -17.35 16.83
CA ASP A 46 -22.30 -18.53 15.96
C ASP A 46 -20.96 -19.27 15.88
N ASN A 47 -19.86 -18.54 15.86
CA ASN A 47 -18.51 -19.10 15.82
C ASN A 47 -17.92 -19.36 17.24
N LYS A 48 -18.68 -19.14 18.31
CA LYS A 48 -18.28 -19.34 19.71
C LYS A 48 -16.96 -18.65 20.07
N LEU A 49 -16.73 -17.47 19.51
CA LEU A 49 -15.51 -16.68 19.71
C LEU A 49 -15.58 -15.92 21.02
N THR A 50 -14.89 -16.41 22.03
CA THR A 50 -14.85 -15.81 23.36
C THR A 50 -14.10 -14.49 23.39
N ASN A 51 -14.37 -13.67 24.41
CA ASN A 51 -13.64 -12.42 24.61
C ASN A 51 -12.14 -12.63 24.79
N SER A 52 -11.71 -13.71 25.47
CA SER A 52 -10.28 -14.02 25.62
C SER A 52 -9.56 -14.29 24.30
N GLN A 53 -10.25 -14.92 23.34
CA GLN A 53 -9.70 -15.16 22.00
C GLN A 53 -9.61 -13.90 21.16
N THR A 54 -10.56 -12.99 21.29
CA THR A 54 -10.69 -11.82 20.40
C THR A 54 -10.06 -10.54 20.96
N ALA A 55 -9.99 -10.39 22.29
CA ALA A 55 -9.52 -9.18 22.97
C ALA A 55 -8.10 -8.74 22.59
N PRO A 56 -7.12 -9.64 22.42
CA PRO A 56 -5.78 -9.22 22.02
C PRO A 56 -5.74 -8.57 20.63
N PHE A 57 -6.54 -9.09 19.70
CA PHE A 57 -6.60 -8.56 18.33
C PHE A 57 -7.25 -7.17 18.27
N ARG A 58 -8.29 -6.92 19.08
CA ARG A 58 -8.96 -5.60 19.12
C ARG A 58 -8.05 -4.45 19.53
N LYS A 59 -6.91 -4.73 20.14
CA LYS A 59 -5.90 -3.73 20.51
C LYS A 59 -4.96 -3.37 19.36
N VAL A 60 -4.98 -4.15 18.29
CA VAL A 60 -4.09 -3.96 17.15
C VAL A 60 -4.69 -2.93 16.20
N LYS A 61 -3.88 -1.96 15.76
CA LYS A 61 -4.30 -0.99 14.75
C LYS A 61 -4.68 -1.71 13.45
N GLY A 62 -5.82 -1.33 12.88
CA GLY A 62 -6.34 -1.95 11.67
C GLY A 62 -7.13 -3.25 11.90
N TYR A 63 -7.45 -3.58 13.16
CA TYR A 63 -8.35 -4.70 13.47
C TYR A 63 -9.71 -4.51 12.77
N ASP A 64 -10.18 -5.59 12.14
CA ASP A 64 -11.49 -5.72 11.54
C ASP A 64 -12.15 -6.99 12.07
N LEU A 65 -13.31 -6.84 12.73
CA LEU A 65 -14.03 -7.97 13.33
C LEU A 65 -14.37 -9.07 12.31
N LYS A 66 -14.68 -8.69 11.07
CA LYS A 66 -15.04 -9.64 10.00
C LYS A 66 -13.91 -10.59 9.62
N LYS A 67 -12.67 -10.22 9.93
CA LYS A 67 -11.45 -11.01 9.64
C LYS A 67 -10.92 -11.80 10.84
N ILE A 68 -11.66 -11.84 11.95
CA ILE A 68 -11.14 -12.41 13.22
C ILE A 68 -10.71 -13.87 13.09
N ASN A 69 -11.42 -14.70 12.30
CA ASN A 69 -11.03 -16.10 12.08
C ASN A 69 -9.68 -16.21 11.38
N ASP A 70 -9.43 -15.35 10.39
CA ASP A 70 -8.17 -15.31 9.66
C ASP A 70 -7.03 -14.84 10.57
N TYR A 71 -7.29 -13.85 11.44
CA TYR A 71 -6.32 -13.41 12.44
C TYR A 71 -5.97 -14.52 13.42
N ILE A 72 -6.96 -15.28 13.93
CA ILE A 72 -6.74 -16.42 14.81
C ILE A 72 -5.91 -17.50 14.11
N ALA A 73 -6.24 -17.83 12.85
CA ALA A 73 -5.51 -18.80 12.06
C ALA A 73 -4.03 -18.39 11.89
N GLN A 74 -3.78 -17.13 11.54
CA GLN A 74 -2.41 -16.60 11.41
C GLN A 74 -1.68 -16.56 12.76
N TYR A 75 -2.35 -16.14 13.83
CA TYR A 75 -1.75 -16.14 15.16
C TYR A 75 -1.28 -17.55 15.60
N ASN A 76 -2.02 -18.58 15.27
CA ASN A 76 -1.63 -19.95 15.59
C ASN A 76 -0.30 -20.36 14.97
N THR A 77 0.06 -19.72 13.85
CA THR A 77 1.34 -19.95 13.13
C THR A 77 2.43 -19.04 13.66
N VAL A 78 2.16 -17.72 13.80
CA VAL A 78 3.21 -16.71 14.03
C VAL A 78 3.37 -16.33 15.50
N LYS A 79 2.36 -16.60 16.36
CA LYS A 79 2.33 -16.29 17.80
C LYS A 79 2.53 -14.79 18.13
N ASP A 80 2.20 -13.91 17.21
CA ASP A 80 2.24 -12.45 17.37
C ASP A 80 0.95 -11.83 16.84
N TYR A 81 0.23 -11.09 17.68
CA TYR A 81 -1.07 -10.50 17.33
C TYR A 81 -0.94 -9.37 16.31
N ASN A 82 0.07 -8.50 16.45
CA ASN A 82 0.31 -7.42 15.50
C ASN A 82 0.67 -7.97 14.12
N TYR A 83 1.56 -8.96 14.12
CA TYR A 83 1.99 -9.59 12.87
C TYR A 83 0.83 -10.35 12.20
N ALA A 84 0.00 -11.07 12.97
CA ALA A 84 -1.16 -11.79 12.46
C ALA A 84 -2.19 -10.84 11.81
N VAL A 85 -2.54 -9.73 12.47
CA VAL A 85 -3.45 -8.72 11.92
C VAL A 85 -2.86 -8.08 10.66
N ASN A 86 -1.59 -7.74 10.70
CA ASN A 86 -0.94 -7.11 9.56
C ASN A 86 -0.80 -8.05 8.35
N ILE A 87 -0.49 -9.33 8.55
CA ILE A 87 -0.44 -10.30 7.45
C ILE A 87 -1.80 -10.49 6.78
N VAL A 88 -2.87 -10.55 7.55
CA VAL A 88 -4.21 -10.72 6.99
C VAL A 88 -4.69 -9.46 6.29
N ASN A 89 -4.42 -8.29 6.85
CA ASN A 89 -4.81 -7.02 6.23
C ASN A 89 -3.91 -6.65 5.05
N TYR A 90 -2.65 -7.03 5.13
CA TYR A 90 -1.60 -6.69 4.17
C TYR A 90 -0.82 -7.97 3.84
N PRO A 91 -1.43 -8.91 3.11
CA PRO A 91 -0.86 -10.25 2.87
C PRO A 91 0.44 -10.26 2.04
N PHE A 92 0.89 -9.09 1.63
CA PHE A 92 2.18 -8.80 0.99
C PHE A 92 3.31 -8.49 1.98
N ILE A 93 3.02 -8.39 3.29
CA ILE A 93 4.06 -8.31 4.29
C ILE A 93 4.91 -9.58 4.20
N VAL A 94 6.14 -9.36 3.87
CA VAL A 94 7.14 -10.36 3.47
C VAL A 94 7.40 -11.32 4.62
N SER A 95 7.50 -12.60 4.29
CA SER A 95 8.06 -13.59 5.20
C SER A 95 9.49 -13.19 5.60
N SER A 96 9.95 -13.65 6.77
CA SER A 96 11.24 -13.32 7.38
C SER A 96 12.49 -13.49 6.48
N ASN A 97 12.36 -14.14 5.33
CA ASN A 97 13.42 -14.34 4.34
C ASN A 97 13.29 -13.42 3.11
N GLY A 98 12.47 -12.39 3.15
CA GLY A 98 12.33 -11.43 2.06
C GLY A 98 11.50 -11.90 0.86
N GLN A 99 10.99 -13.13 0.84
CA GLN A 99 10.22 -13.65 -0.29
C GLN A 99 8.72 -13.43 -0.10
N THR A 100 8.12 -12.66 -1.00
CA THR A 100 6.67 -12.50 -1.08
C THR A 100 6.07 -13.76 -1.71
N LYS A 101 5.32 -14.53 -0.94
CA LYS A 101 4.68 -15.76 -1.44
C LYS A 101 3.37 -15.51 -2.17
N ALA A 102 2.70 -14.42 -1.88
CA ALA A 102 1.40 -14.09 -2.46
C ALA A 102 1.55 -13.05 -3.57
N LYS A 103 0.79 -13.25 -4.64
CA LYS A 103 0.65 -12.30 -5.75
C LYS A 103 -0.78 -11.78 -5.75
N TYR A 104 -0.92 -10.47 -5.67
CA TYR A 104 -2.22 -9.79 -5.72
C TYR A 104 -2.29 -8.95 -6.98
N ASN A 105 -3.31 -9.20 -7.78
CA ASN A 105 -3.66 -8.31 -8.87
C ASN A 105 -4.42 -7.13 -8.28
N ILE A 106 -3.96 -5.93 -8.57
CA ILE A 106 -4.58 -4.69 -8.11
C ILE A 106 -5.91 -4.52 -8.83
N ALA A 107 -7.00 -4.44 -8.07
CA ALA A 107 -8.35 -4.38 -8.63
C ALA A 107 -8.71 -2.99 -9.19
N ASN A 108 -8.14 -1.92 -8.62
CA ASN A 108 -8.37 -0.54 -9.07
C ASN A 108 -7.04 0.19 -9.23
N PRO A 109 -6.33 -0.02 -10.35
CA PRO A 109 -5.03 0.59 -10.60
C PRO A 109 -5.09 2.11 -10.83
N ASP A 110 -6.27 2.68 -11.13
CA ASP A 110 -6.46 4.11 -11.31
C ASP A 110 -6.51 4.90 -10.00
N ASP A 111 -6.69 4.22 -8.86
CA ASP A 111 -6.74 4.86 -7.55
C ASP A 111 -5.37 5.46 -7.18
N TYR A 112 -5.35 6.73 -6.81
CA TYR A 112 -4.12 7.45 -6.41
C TYR A 112 -3.48 6.90 -5.13
N LEU A 113 -4.23 6.16 -4.31
CA LEU A 113 -3.75 5.53 -3.10
C LEU A 113 -3.42 4.04 -3.29
N THR A 114 -3.40 3.58 -4.54
CA THR A 114 -3.06 2.20 -4.86
C THR A 114 -1.65 1.87 -4.38
N LEU A 115 -1.55 0.81 -3.57
CA LEU A 115 -0.26 0.31 -3.11
C LEU A 115 0.35 -0.60 -4.17
N VAL A 116 1.44 -0.15 -4.76
CA VAL A 116 2.23 -0.90 -5.73
C VAL A 116 3.58 -1.24 -5.12
N LYS A 117 3.91 -2.51 -5.07
CA LYS A 117 5.22 -3.02 -4.62
C LYS A 117 5.30 -4.51 -4.92
N LYS A 118 6.45 -5.14 -4.67
CA LYS A 118 6.63 -6.59 -4.80
C LYS A 118 5.51 -7.37 -4.10
N GLY A 119 4.77 -8.17 -4.86
CA GLY A 119 3.59 -8.91 -4.42
C GLY A 119 2.25 -8.27 -4.82
N PHE A 120 2.22 -7.00 -5.21
CA PHE A 120 1.07 -6.29 -5.78
C PHE A 120 1.36 -5.93 -7.22
N TYR A 121 0.55 -6.43 -8.12
CA TYR A 121 0.81 -6.36 -9.54
C TYR A 121 -0.27 -5.55 -10.25
N LEU A 122 0.18 -4.60 -11.05
CA LEU A 122 -0.61 -3.81 -11.99
C LEU A 122 -0.86 -4.59 -13.30
N ASN A 123 -0.18 -5.71 -13.49
CA ASN A 123 -0.12 -6.44 -14.76
C ASN A 123 0.29 -5.50 -15.91
N ASP A 124 -0.47 -5.49 -17.00
CA ASP A 124 -0.30 -4.66 -18.20
C ASP A 124 -1.02 -3.29 -18.10
N TYR A 125 -1.32 -2.83 -16.88
CA TYR A 125 -2.01 -1.55 -16.70
C TYR A 125 -1.19 -0.39 -17.27
N GLU A 126 -1.87 0.46 -18.02
CA GLU A 126 -1.37 1.74 -18.54
C GLU A 126 -2.36 2.86 -18.19
N PRO A 127 -1.90 3.96 -17.56
CA PRO A 127 -2.75 5.12 -17.30
C PRO A 127 -3.23 5.78 -18.60
N LYS A 128 -4.50 6.18 -18.64
CA LYS A 128 -5.10 6.80 -19.83
C LYS A 128 -4.87 8.31 -19.92
N ASP A 129 -4.43 8.92 -18.85
CA ASP A 129 -4.22 10.37 -18.69
C ASP A 129 -2.74 10.76 -18.62
N LEU A 130 -1.87 9.98 -19.26
CA LEU A 130 -0.46 10.31 -19.40
C LEU A 130 -0.28 11.57 -20.25
N VAL A 131 0.57 12.46 -19.78
CA VAL A 131 1.01 13.66 -20.49
C VAL A 131 2.52 13.76 -20.46
N GLU A 132 3.13 14.25 -21.53
CA GLU A 132 4.55 14.51 -21.60
C GLU A 132 4.86 15.89 -20.99
N LEU A 133 5.94 15.98 -20.21
CA LEU A 133 6.42 17.24 -19.65
C LEU A 133 7.29 17.99 -20.65
N ASP A 134 7.21 19.32 -20.62
CA ASP A 134 8.09 20.19 -21.40
C ASP A 134 9.56 19.96 -20.98
N SER A 135 10.46 20.02 -21.97
CA SER A 135 11.89 19.73 -21.79
C SER A 135 12.58 20.62 -20.76
N GLU A 136 12.02 21.79 -20.43
CA GLU A 136 12.57 22.66 -19.39
C GLU A 136 12.45 22.09 -17.96
N TYR A 137 11.59 21.07 -17.76
CA TYR A 137 11.38 20.40 -16.47
C TYR A 137 12.02 19.02 -16.39
N VAL A 138 12.69 18.60 -17.47
CA VAL A 138 13.15 17.22 -17.66
C VAL A 138 14.66 17.18 -17.82
N ALA A 139 15.31 16.22 -17.15
CA ALA A 139 16.74 15.99 -17.32
C ALA A 139 17.02 15.41 -18.73
N PRO A 140 18.16 15.78 -19.36
CA PRO A 140 18.54 15.27 -20.68
C PRO A 140 18.68 13.74 -20.74
N THR A 141 18.82 13.09 -19.59
CA THR A 141 18.96 11.63 -19.45
C THR A 141 17.62 10.91 -19.22
N CYS A 142 16.51 11.64 -19.16
CA CYS A 142 15.18 11.07 -18.95
C CYS A 142 14.61 10.58 -20.28
N ASP A 143 14.51 9.28 -20.46
CA ASP A 143 14.00 8.67 -21.69
C ASP A 143 12.47 8.76 -21.82
N HIS A 144 11.74 8.80 -20.70
CA HIS A 144 10.27 8.76 -20.65
C HIS A 144 9.71 9.85 -19.73
N PRO A 145 9.59 11.12 -20.23
CA PRO A 145 9.16 12.25 -19.43
C PRO A 145 7.63 12.34 -19.27
N GLN A 146 6.96 11.20 -19.20
CA GLN A 146 5.51 11.12 -19.09
C GLN A 146 5.07 10.89 -17.64
N LEU A 147 3.97 11.54 -17.23
CA LEU A 147 3.29 11.34 -15.96
C LEU A 147 1.78 11.41 -16.16
N ARG A 148 1.01 10.87 -15.22
CA ARG A 148 -0.42 11.20 -15.16
C ARG A 148 -0.58 12.69 -15.00
N LYS A 149 -1.61 13.25 -15.65
CA LYS A 149 -1.86 14.70 -15.70
C LYS A 149 -1.79 15.37 -14.32
N VAL A 150 -2.42 14.76 -13.32
CA VAL A 150 -2.42 15.31 -11.94
C VAL A 150 -1.02 15.39 -11.34
N ALA A 151 -0.19 14.38 -11.59
CA ALA A 151 1.20 14.34 -11.10
C ALA A 151 2.07 15.34 -11.87
N ALA A 152 1.91 15.43 -13.19
CA ALA A 152 2.62 16.40 -14.03
C ALA A 152 2.35 17.85 -13.60
N GLU A 153 1.09 18.21 -13.40
CA GLU A 153 0.71 19.56 -12.94
C GLU A 153 1.29 19.88 -11.55
N ALA A 154 1.24 18.93 -10.61
CA ALA A 154 1.81 19.10 -9.28
C ALA A 154 3.35 19.21 -9.33
N LEU A 155 4.02 18.39 -10.14
CA LEU A 155 5.46 18.41 -10.32
C LEU A 155 5.93 19.74 -10.93
N VAL A 156 5.30 20.22 -12.00
CA VAL A 156 5.64 21.50 -12.63
C VAL A 156 5.48 22.66 -11.63
N LYS A 157 4.42 22.62 -10.81
CA LYS A 157 4.26 23.62 -9.75
C LYS A 157 5.39 23.55 -8.72
N MET A 158 5.75 22.36 -8.26
CA MET A 158 6.84 22.14 -7.31
C MET A 158 8.18 22.64 -7.86
N ILE A 159 8.52 22.30 -9.12
CA ILE A 159 9.76 22.77 -9.78
C ILE A 159 9.78 24.30 -9.88
N LYS A 160 8.67 24.92 -10.25
CA LYS A 160 8.58 26.39 -10.34
C LYS A 160 8.74 27.07 -8.97
N ASP A 161 8.19 26.48 -7.93
CA ASP A 161 8.32 27.03 -6.59
C ASP A 161 9.74 26.84 -6.04
N ALA A 162 10.37 25.68 -6.25
CA ALA A 162 11.77 25.43 -5.91
C ALA A 162 12.73 26.41 -6.63
N LYS A 163 12.47 26.71 -7.91
CA LYS A 163 13.26 27.66 -8.69
C LYS A 163 13.27 29.08 -8.09
N LYS A 164 12.17 29.50 -7.46
CA LYS A 164 12.10 30.80 -6.77
C LYS A 164 13.04 30.88 -5.55
N GLU A 165 13.35 29.73 -4.98
CA GLU A 165 14.26 29.54 -3.86
C GLU A 165 15.70 29.22 -4.31
N GLY A 166 15.97 29.25 -5.61
CA GLY A 166 17.29 28.99 -6.19
C GLY A 166 17.62 27.52 -6.38
N MET A 167 16.64 26.63 -6.22
CA MET A 167 16.79 25.17 -6.42
C MET A 167 16.27 24.79 -7.80
N TYR A 168 17.11 24.15 -8.61
CA TYR A 168 16.79 23.79 -10.01
C TYR A 168 16.59 22.30 -10.15
N LEU A 169 15.37 21.86 -9.85
CA LEU A 169 14.96 20.45 -9.91
C LEU A 169 14.54 20.04 -11.33
N LEU A 170 14.80 18.80 -11.69
CA LEU A 170 14.42 18.19 -12.98
C LEU A 170 13.87 16.80 -12.77
N LEU A 171 12.88 16.40 -13.60
CA LEU A 171 12.42 15.02 -13.67
C LEU A 171 13.51 14.15 -14.30
N ASN A 172 13.91 13.09 -13.65
CA ASN A 172 14.90 12.12 -14.14
C ASN A 172 14.27 10.81 -14.62
N SER A 173 13.14 10.39 -14.05
CA SER A 173 12.37 9.24 -14.51
C SER A 173 10.90 9.43 -14.13
N GLY A 174 10.01 9.24 -15.10
CA GLY A 174 8.56 9.30 -14.96
C GLY A 174 7.90 7.94 -15.15
N TYR A 175 6.83 7.90 -15.94
CA TYR A 175 6.12 6.66 -16.28
C TYR A 175 7.06 5.64 -16.92
N ARG A 176 6.85 4.38 -16.57
CA ARG A 176 7.55 3.23 -17.13
C ARG A 176 6.55 2.10 -17.35
N SER A 177 6.45 1.62 -18.59
CA SER A 177 5.53 0.54 -18.93
C SER A 177 5.95 -0.80 -18.31
N TYR A 178 5.06 -1.79 -18.37
CA TYR A 178 5.36 -3.16 -17.97
C TYR A 178 6.57 -3.72 -18.77
N GLU A 179 6.57 -3.54 -20.09
CA GLU A 179 7.58 -4.07 -20.99
C GLU A 179 8.95 -3.41 -20.75
N GLU A 180 8.97 -2.11 -20.48
CA GLU A 180 10.20 -1.40 -20.15
C GLU A 180 10.77 -1.89 -18.81
N GLN A 181 9.91 -2.08 -17.81
CA GLN A 181 10.34 -2.65 -16.54
C GLN A 181 10.84 -4.08 -16.69
N GLU A 182 10.23 -4.88 -17.55
CA GLU A 182 10.67 -6.24 -17.85
C GLU A 182 12.06 -6.25 -18.48
N LYS A 183 12.28 -5.38 -19.46
CA LYS A 183 13.60 -5.21 -20.09
C LYS A 183 14.69 -4.85 -19.09
N ILE A 184 14.42 -3.84 -18.23
CA ILE A 184 15.36 -3.42 -17.19
C ILE A 184 15.67 -4.57 -16.22
N TYR A 185 14.64 -5.33 -15.82
CA TYR A 185 14.81 -6.47 -14.94
C TYR A 185 15.70 -7.55 -15.57
N GLN A 186 15.43 -7.93 -16.82
CA GLN A 186 16.19 -8.92 -17.58
C GLN A 186 17.65 -8.48 -17.81
N GLU A 187 17.88 -7.24 -18.21
CA GLU A 187 19.23 -6.68 -18.39
C GLU A 187 20.03 -6.68 -17.09
N THR A 188 19.36 -6.34 -15.96
CA THR A 188 19.98 -6.39 -14.64
C THR A 188 20.29 -7.83 -14.21
N GLU A 189 19.37 -8.76 -14.46
CA GLU A 189 19.57 -10.18 -14.18
C GLU A 189 20.75 -10.76 -14.96
N GLN A 190 20.86 -10.43 -16.24
CA GLN A 190 21.97 -10.87 -17.10
C GLN A 190 23.31 -10.31 -16.63
N LYS A 191 23.33 -9.06 -16.16
CA LYS A 191 24.56 -8.36 -15.79
C LYS A 191 25.05 -8.71 -14.38
N TYR A 192 24.11 -8.84 -13.42
CA TYR A 192 24.44 -8.94 -11.99
C TYR A 192 23.89 -10.20 -11.31
N GLY A 193 23.11 -11.00 -12.03
CA GLY A 193 22.47 -12.21 -11.52
C GLY A 193 21.07 -11.98 -10.95
N GLY A 194 20.26 -13.07 -10.93
CA GLY A 194 18.84 -13.00 -10.53
C GLY A 194 18.62 -12.59 -9.09
N ALA A 195 19.53 -12.95 -8.16
CA ALA A 195 19.42 -12.52 -6.77
C ALA A 195 19.53 -10.98 -6.64
N TYR A 196 20.46 -10.38 -7.36
CA TYR A 196 20.65 -8.93 -7.40
C TYR A 196 19.43 -8.23 -8.03
N ALA A 197 18.99 -8.70 -9.19
CA ALA A 197 17.79 -8.13 -9.84
C ALA A 197 16.57 -8.20 -8.92
N ALA A 198 16.35 -9.32 -8.24
CA ALA A 198 15.23 -9.50 -7.32
C ALA A 198 15.28 -8.59 -6.08
N GLU A 199 16.48 -8.15 -5.69
CA GLU A 199 16.68 -7.26 -4.52
C GLU A 199 16.55 -5.78 -4.91
N TYR A 200 17.15 -5.37 -6.02
CA TYR A 200 17.34 -3.96 -6.38
C TYR A 200 16.44 -3.43 -7.49
N VAL A 201 15.76 -4.31 -8.24
CA VAL A 201 14.87 -3.92 -9.34
C VAL A 201 13.45 -4.37 -9.06
N ALA A 202 12.48 -3.47 -9.22
CA ALA A 202 11.08 -3.84 -9.12
C ALA A 202 10.71 -4.90 -10.18
N THR A 203 9.99 -5.94 -9.76
CA THR A 203 9.48 -6.94 -10.69
C THR A 203 8.51 -6.30 -11.67
N PRO A 204 8.48 -6.70 -12.96
CA PRO A 204 7.50 -6.20 -13.92
C PRO A 204 6.07 -6.30 -13.38
N GLY A 205 5.30 -5.23 -13.51
CA GLY A 205 3.97 -5.10 -12.94
C GLY A 205 3.92 -4.66 -11.47
N ALA A 206 5.09 -4.54 -10.79
CA ALA A 206 5.17 -4.15 -9.37
C ALA A 206 6.04 -2.88 -9.17
N SER A 207 6.21 -2.08 -10.21
CA SER A 207 6.91 -0.81 -10.17
C SER A 207 5.92 0.35 -9.97
N GLU A 208 6.20 1.26 -9.05
CA GLU A 208 5.39 2.47 -8.82
C GLU A 208 5.40 3.40 -10.06
N HIS A 209 6.46 3.37 -10.86
CA HIS A 209 6.55 4.12 -12.13
C HIS A 209 5.47 3.72 -13.13
N GLN A 210 4.97 2.49 -13.09
CA GLN A 210 3.89 2.02 -13.96
C GLN A 210 2.53 2.68 -13.64
N THR A 211 2.38 3.26 -12.46
CA THR A 211 1.18 4.05 -12.12
C THR A 211 1.13 5.40 -12.82
N GLY A 212 2.24 5.89 -13.37
CA GLY A 212 2.39 7.26 -13.84
C GLY A 212 2.38 8.33 -12.74
N LEU A 213 2.49 7.89 -11.47
CA LEU A 213 2.55 8.76 -10.27
C LEU A 213 3.92 8.71 -9.60
N GLY A 214 4.71 7.64 -9.84
CA GLY A 214 6.08 7.50 -9.35
C GLY A 214 7.03 8.39 -10.15
N ILE A 215 7.91 9.13 -9.46
CA ILE A 215 8.90 10.01 -10.06
C ILE A 215 10.26 9.84 -9.40
N ASP A 216 11.32 9.91 -10.20
CA ASP A 216 12.67 10.15 -9.72
C ASP A 216 13.09 11.58 -10.11
N MET A 217 13.67 12.29 -9.17
CA MET A 217 14.13 13.67 -9.36
C MET A 217 15.64 13.75 -9.42
N THR A 218 16.12 14.73 -10.15
CA THR A 218 17.52 15.18 -10.13
C THR A 218 17.58 16.70 -10.10
N SER A 219 18.78 17.29 -10.18
CA SER A 219 18.96 18.73 -10.26
C SER A 219 19.83 19.14 -11.44
N GLN A 220 19.73 20.41 -11.84
CA GLN A 220 20.62 20.99 -12.85
C GLN A 220 22.08 20.88 -12.44
N SER A 221 22.38 21.03 -11.14
CA SER A 221 23.75 20.89 -10.61
C SER A 221 24.34 19.49 -10.82
N VAL A 222 23.51 18.44 -10.76
CA VAL A 222 23.93 17.05 -11.05
C VAL A 222 24.18 16.88 -12.55
N VAL A 223 23.28 17.39 -13.37
CA VAL A 223 23.40 17.34 -14.85
C VAL A 223 24.69 18.05 -15.32
N ASP A 224 24.92 19.26 -14.84
CA ASP A 224 26.07 20.08 -15.24
C ASP A 224 27.43 19.46 -14.84
N LYS A 225 27.45 18.79 -13.69
CA LYS A 225 28.67 18.15 -13.17
C LYS A 225 28.87 16.72 -13.66
N GLN A 226 27.90 16.19 -14.40
CA GLN A 226 27.87 14.77 -14.83
C GLN A 226 28.08 13.78 -13.64
N ARG A 227 27.62 14.17 -12.45
CA ARG A 227 27.69 13.35 -11.24
C ARG A 227 26.32 12.78 -10.93
N LEU A 228 26.27 11.49 -10.59
CA LEU A 228 25.04 10.78 -10.18
C LEU A 228 24.72 10.94 -8.67
N VAL A 229 25.32 11.92 -7.98
CA VAL A 229 25.19 12.06 -6.52
C VAL A 229 24.37 13.30 -6.21
N PHE A 230 23.04 13.14 -6.19
CA PHE A 230 22.09 14.18 -5.84
C PHE A 230 22.30 14.70 -4.40
N GLY A 231 22.65 13.81 -3.47
CA GLY A 231 22.90 14.16 -2.07
C GLY A 231 24.07 15.14 -1.82
N ASP A 232 24.92 15.38 -2.83
CA ASP A 232 26.04 16.34 -2.74
C ASP A 232 25.67 17.74 -3.30
N THR A 233 24.41 17.96 -3.63
CA THR A 233 23.91 19.23 -4.21
C THR A 233 23.18 20.07 -3.18
N THR A 234 23.00 21.36 -3.49
CA THR A 234 22.22 22.29 -2.66
C THR A 234 20.71 22.03 -2.76
N GLU A 235 20.29 21.28 -3.75
CA GLU A 235 18.90 20.90 -3.99
C GLU A 235 18.46 19.68 -3.17
N TYR A 236 19.39 18.91 -2.60
CA TYR A 236 19.10 17.78 -1.71
C TYR A 236 18.84 18.29 -0.30
#